data_aab762a5a4d45bf3f3602e91e5309889
#
_entry.id   aab762a5a4d45bf3f3602e91e5309889
#
_cell.length_a   1.000
_cell.length_b   1.000
_cell.length_c   1.000
_cell.angle_alpha   90.00
_cell.angle_beta   90.00
_cell.angle_gamma   90.00
#
_symmetry.space_group_name_H-M   'P 1'
#
loop_
_entity.id
_entity.type
_entity.pdbx_description
1 polymer ?
#
loop_
_entity_poly.entity_id
_entity_poly.type
_entity_poly.pdbx_seq_one_letter_code
_entity_poly.pdbx_strand_id
1 'polypeptide(L)'
;MQRDLPLLRAWTDSQARCAATDNVGPEPSEAVGESKQHYRSVWISDLRLGTPGCQAEALLGFLKYFDSDHLFLVGDIIDGWQLRRSWYWPQSHNDVVQKLLRKARKGTRVVFIPGNHDEFARRYLGHDFGGIEVAEDWMHETADGRRLWVIHGDLFDGVIQRAKWLAHVGDTLYEFTLKLNRHLNSMRARLGLPYWSL
;
A
#
# COMPACT_ATOMS: atom_id res chain seq x y z
N MET A 1 13.83 -10.55 17.08
CA MET A 1 14.41 -9.31 17.65
C MET A 1 13.78 -8.15 16.88
N GLN A 2 12.61 -7.73 17.38
CA GLN A 2 11.77 -6.72 16.75
C GLN A 2 12.30 -5.35 17.18
N ARG A 3 12.87 -4.60 16.23
CA ARG A 3 13.25 -3.21 16.49
C ARG A 3 12.01 -2.34 16.29
N ASP A 4 11.44 -1.87 17.38
CA ASP A 4 10.37 -0.88 17.39
C ASP A 4 10.81 0.37 16.61
N LEU A 5 10.15 0.66 15.50
CA LEU A 5 10.38 1.85 14.71
C LEU A 5 9.76 3.06 15.45
N PRO A 6 10.56 4.07 15.85
CA PRO A 6 10.05 5.22 16.63
C PRO A 6 8.96 6.02 15.93
N LEU A 7 8.84 5.89 14.61
CA LEU A 7 7.81 6.58 13.80
C LEU A 7 6.39 6.04 13.98
N LEU A 8 6.24 4.72 14.25
CA LEU A 8 4.92 4.13 14.56
C LEU A 8 4.40 4.63 15.92
N ARG A 9 5.27 4.83 16.90
CA ARG A 9 4.90 5.41 18.19
C ARG A 9 4.48 6.88 18.08
N ALA A 10 5.20 7.68 17.29
CA ALA A 10 4.83 9.08 17.06
C ALA A 10 3.48 9.23 16.38
N TRP A 11 3.10 8.28 15.50
CA TRP A 11 1.81 8.26 14.80
C TRP A 11 0.66 7.83 15.73
N THR A 12 0.86 6.79 16.56
CA THR A 12 -0.14 6.34 17.55
C THR A 12 -0.35 7.35 18.69
N ASP A 13 0.71 8.04 19.13
CA ASP A 13 0.62 9.09 20.15
C ASP A 13 -0.04 10.36 19.63
N SER A 14 0.03 10.63 18.32
CA SER A 14 -0.72 11.72 17.67
C SER A 14 -2.23 11.43 17.63
N GLN A 15 -2.63 10.19 17.38
CA GLN A 15 -4.04 9.76 17.41
C GLN A 15 -4.64 9.82 18.82
N ALA A 16 -3.88 9.45 19.84
CA ALA A 16 -4.32 9.49 21.23
C ALA A 16 -4.51 10.93 21.74
N ARG A 17 -3.80 11.92 21.21
CA ARG A 17 -3.94 13.34 21.57
C ARG A 17 -5.10 14.05 20.91
N CYS A 18 -5.62 13.57 19.78
CA CYS A 18 -6.83 14.13 19.16
C CYS A 18 -8.13 13.77 19.87
N ALA A 19 -8.11 12.77 20.76
CA ALA A 19 -9.32 12.31 21.47
C ALA A 19 -9.55 12.98 22.85
N ALA A 20 -8.65 13.86 23.29
CA ALA A 20 -8.76 14.49 24.60
C ALA A 20 -8.23 15.91 24.57
N THR A 21 -9.05 16.89 24.16
CA THR A 21 -9.01 18.26 24.74
C THR A 21 -10.11 19.14 24.12
N ASP A 22 -11.27 19.16 24.74
CA ASP A 22 -11.99 20.42 24.94
C ASP A 22 -11.38 21.07 26.17
N ASN A 23 -10.42 21.98 25.99
CA ASN A 23 -10.16 23.03 26.97
C ASN A 23 -9.25 24.11 26.37
N VAL A 24 -9.75 25.34 26.39
CA VAL A 24 -9.08 26.59 26.00
C VAL A 24 -7.91 26.84 26.97
N GLY A 25 -6.69 26.86 26.46
CA GLY A 25 -5.49 27.27 27.17
C GLY A 25 -4.61 28.17 26.25
N PRO A 26 -3.68 28.96 26.79
CA PRO A 26 -3.13 30.18 26.18
C PRO A 26 -2.30 29.94 24.94
N GLU A 27 -2.20 30.97 24.09
CA GLU A 27 -1.46 30.99 22.83
C GLU A 27 -0.05 30.40 22.94
N PRO A 28 0.36 29.58 21.98
CA PRO A 28 1.73 29.02 21.99
C PRO A 28 2.71 30.11 21.57
N SER A 29 3.63 30.41 22.47
CA SER A 29 4.86 31.14 22.20
C SER A 29 5.63 30.54 21.01
N GLU A 30 6.30 31.39 20.27
CA GLU A 30 7.10 31.17 19.06
C GLU A 30 7.82 29.83 19.04
N ALA A 31 7.46 29.01 18.02
CA ALA A 31 7.98 27.67 17.82
C ALA A 31 9.48 27.73 17.54
N VAL A 32 10.24 27.11 18.41
CA VAL A 32 11.59 26.57 18.12
C VAL A 32 11.49 25.80 16.80
N GLY A 33 12.25 26.19 15.79
CA GLY A 33 12.20 25.61 14.45
C GLY A 33 12.45 24.12 14.52
N GLU A 34 11.37 23.32 14.44
CA GLU A 34 11.47 21.87 14.32
C GLU A 34 12.23 21.56 13.04
N SER A 35 13.45 21.06 13.16
CA SER A 35 14.27 20.66 12.04
C SER A 35 13.56 19.51 11.32
N LYS A 36 13.26 19.70 10.04
CA LYS A 36 12.68 18.64 9.22
C LYS A 36 13.61 17.46 9.18
N GLN A 37 13.06 16.27 9.37
CA GLN A 37 13.81 15.04 9.19
C GLN A 37 14.01 14.79 7.69
N HIS A 38 15.20 14.44 7.28
CA HIS A 38 15.55 14.09 5.91
C HIS A 38 15.70 12.58 5.77
N TYR A 39 15.00 11.99 4.79
CA TYR A 39 15.06 10.58 4.45
C TYR A 39 15.58 10.41 3.03
N ARG A 40 16.35 9.36 2.76
CA ARG A 40 16.72 9.01 1.39
C ARG A 40 15.48 8.62 0.56
N SER A 41 14.58 7.83 1.13
CA SER A 41 13.41 7.36 0.43
C SER A 41 12.21 7.20 1.36
N VAL A 42 11.04 7.58 0.87
CA VAL A 42 9.76 7.44 1.56
C VAL A 42 8.76 6.78 0.59
N TRP A 43 8.00 5.82 1.09
CA TRP A 43 6.93 5.13 0.35
C TRP A 43 5.60 5.42 1.03
N ILE A 44 4.61 5.77 0.23
CA ILE A 44 3.24 6.05 0.66
C ILE A 44 2.30 5.27 -0.26
N SER A 45 1.34 4.53 0.30
CA SER A 45 0.32 3.79 -0.43
C SER A 45 -1.06 4.01 0.16
N ASP A 46 -2.10 3.62 -0.57
CA ASP A 46 -3.48 3.53 -0.08
C ASP A 46 -4.04 4.81 0.55
N LEU A 47 -3.72 5.97 -0.01
CA LEU A 47 -4.23 7.27 0.47
C LEU A 47 -5.71 7.43 0.21
N ARG A 48 -6.21 6.91 -0.90
CA ARG A 48 -7.60 6.96 -1.33
C ARG A 48 -8.19 8.36 -1.34
N LEU A 49 -7.45 9.32 -1.91
CA LEU A 49 -7.97 10.67 -2.17
C LEU A 49 -9.25 10.54 -3.03
N GLY A 50 -10.30 11.25 -2.65
CA GLY A 50 -11.61 11.11 -3.27
C GLY A 50 -12.60 10.32 -2.42
N THR A 51 -12.20 9.86 -1.24
CA THR A 51 -13.08 9.16 -0.29
C THR A 51 -13.19 9.92 1.04
N PRO A 52 -14.35 9.84 1.74
CA PRO A 52 -14.49 10.44 3.06
C PRO A 52 -13.58 9.82 4.14
N GLY A 53 -13.12 8.58 3.92
CA GLY A 53 -12.24 7.86 4.86
C GLY A 53 -10.76 8.22 4.73
N CYS A 54 -10.39 9.06 3.75
CA CYS A 54 -9.00 9.47 3.55
C CYS A 54 -8.50 10.33 4.71
N GLN A 55 -7.34 9.98 5.26
CA GLN A 55 -6.67 10.69 6.35
C GLN A 55 -5.78 11.84 5.82
N ALA A 56 -6.35 12.71 4.97
CA ALA A 56 -5.61 13.75 4.26
C ALA A 56 -4.89 14.73 5.21
N GLU A 57 -5.52 15.13 6.31
CA GLU A 57 -4.93 16.07 7.27
C GLU A 57 -3.76 15.45 8.04
N ALA A 58 -3.88 14.18 8.45
CA ALA A 58 -2.78 13.45 9.07
C ALA A 58 -1.59 13.34 8.11
N LEU A 59 -1.86 13.06 6.82
CA LEU A 59 -0.83 13.02 5.79
C LEU A 59 -0.19 14.40 5.58
N LEU A 60 -0.96 15.48 5.54
CA LEU A 60 -0.43 16.84 5.43
C LEU A 60 0.51 17.18 6.58
N GLY A 61 0.13 16.79 7.81
CA GLY A 61 0.98 16.87 8.98
C GLY A 61 2.30 16.13 8.77
N PHE A 62 2.22 14.86 8.37
CA PHE A 62 3.40 14.04 8.09
C PHE A 62 4.30 14.68 7.01
N LEU A 63 3.72 15.06 5.86
CA LEU A 63 4.43 15.69 4.75
C LEU A 63 5.10 17.02 5.11
N LYS A 64 4.67 17.68 6.20
CA LYS A 64 5.26 18.94 6.70
C LYS A 64 6.62 18.71 7.38
N TYR A 65 6.75 17.59 8.11
CA TYR A 65 7.87 17.35 9.00
C TYR A 65 9.04 16.58 8.38
N PHE A 66 8.93 16.15 7.11
CA PHE A 66 10.05 15.48 6.46
C PHE A 66 10.33 16.06 5.06
N ASP A 67 11.59 15.90 4.65
CA ASP A 67 12.03 15.99 3.26
C ASP A 67 12.71 14.67 2.85
N SER A 68 12.76 14.36 1.56
CA SER A 68 13.36 13.13 1.07
C SER A 68 13.95 13.32 -0.31
N ASP A 69 14.96 12.48 -0.67
CA ASP A 69 15.49 12.45 -2.04
C ASP A 69 14.47 11.80 -2.98
N HIS A 70 13.82 10.71 -2.52
CA HIS A 70 12.82 9.99 -3.29
C HIS A 70 11.50 9.87 -2.50
N LEU A 71 10.39 10.07 -3.18
CA LEU A 71 9.05 9.84 -2.64
C LEU A 71 8.27 8.97 -3.63
N PHE A 72 7.93 7.75 -3.22
CA PHE A 72 7.14 6.82 -4.00
C PHE A 72 5.69 6.83 -3.54
N LEU A 73 4.79 7.08 -4.48
CA LEU A 73 3.35 6.98 -4.31
C LEU A 73 2.91 5.66 -4.94
N VAL A 74 2.67 4.64 -4.10
CA VAL A 74 2.55 3.24 -4.55
C VAL A 74 1.11 2.77 -4.46
N GLY A 75 0.38 2.98 -5.53
CA GLY A 75 -1.00 2.52 -5.73
C GLY A 75 -2.05 3.13 -4.82
N ASP A 76 -3.25 3.21 -5.34
CA ASP A 76 -4.46 3.63 -4.63
C ASP A 76 -4.33 5.01 -3.96
N ILE A 77 -3.62 5.91 -4.65
CA ILE A 77 -3.42 7.31 -4.20
C ILE A 77 -4.71 8.11 -4.42
N ILE A 78 -5.34 7.92 -5.58
CA ILE A 78 -6.61 8.58 -5.93
C ILE A 78 -7.66 7.48 -6.17
N ASP A 79 -8.75 7.51 -5.42
CA ASP A 79 -9.84 6.55 -5.65
C ASP A 79 -10.73 6.97 -6.83
N GLY A 80 -10.29 6.65 -8.04
CA GLY A 80 -11.01 6.91 -9.28
C GLY A 80 -12.34 6.17 -9.37
N TRP A 81 -12.49 5.02 -8.70
CA TRP A 81 -13.74 4.28 -8.67
C TRP A 81 -14.79 5.01 -7.84
N GLN A 82 -14.42 5.51 -6.66
CA GLN A 82 -15.32 6.29 -5.82
C GLN A 82 -15.68 7.63 -6.48
N LEU A 83 -14.72 8.33 -7.07
CA LEU A 83 -14.95 9.62 -7.74
C LEU A 83 -15.91 9.49 -8.93
N ARG A 84 -15.90 8.36 -9.66
CA ARG A 84 -16.88 8.08 -10.74
C ARG A 84 -18.30 7.85 -10.21
N ARG A 85 -18.44 7.34 -8.98
CA ARG A 85 -19.76 7.06 -8.37
C ARG A 85 -20.33 8.29 -7.69
N SER A 86 -19.50 9.04 -6.97
CA SER A 86 -19.87 10.23 -6.24
C SER A 86 -18.65 11.13 -6.09
N TRP A 87 -18.74 12.35 -6.57
CA TRP A 87 -17.66 13.31 -6.46
C TRP A 87 -17.49 13.78 -5.01
N TYR A 88 -16.36 13.50 -4.42
CA TYR A 88 -15.96 13.96 -3.10
C TYR A 88 -14.51 14.43 -3.15
N TRP A 89 -14.31 15.75 -3.08
CA TRP A 89 -12.97 16.34 -3.16
C TRP A 89 -12.87 17.58 -2.25
N PRO A 90 -12.69 17.39 -0.92
CA PRO A 90 -12.53 18.49 0.01
C PRO A 90 -11.19 19.21 -0.19
N GLN A 91 -11.06 20.39 0.38
CA GLN A 91 -9.86 21.23 0.26
C GLN A 91 -8.60 20.48 0.73
N SER A 92 -8.69 19.67 1.79
CA SER A 92 -7.56 18.89 2.30
C SER A 92 -6.97 17.94 1.25
N HIS A 93 -7.80 17.33 0.37
CA HIS A 93 -7.30 16.51 -0.72
C HIS A 93 -6.51 17.33 -1.76
N ASN A 94 -7.02 18.52 -2.07
CA ASN A 94 -6.32 19.43 -2.96
C ASN A 94 -4.97 19.86 -2.36
N ASP A 95 -4.94 20.14 -1.06
CA ASP A 95 -3.73 20.52 -0.34
C ASP A 95 -2.67 19.42 -0.33
N VAL A 96 -3.08 18.15 -0.23
CA VAL A 96 -2.17 16.99 -0.40
C VAL A 96 -1.53 17.01 -1.78
N VAL A 97 -2.32 17.13 -2.85
CA VAL A 97 -1.79 17.17 -4.22
C VAL A 97 -0.82 18.34 -4.39
N GLN A 98 -1.19 19.53 -3.93
CA GLN A 98 -0.31 20.71 -3.98
C GLN A 98 0.99 20.49 -3.19
N LYS A 99 0.91 19.79 -2.05
CA LYS A 99 2.09 19.49 -1.22
C LYS A 99 3.05 18.54 -1.93
N LEU A 100 2.52 17.50 -2.61
CA LEU A 100 3.30 16.57 -3.40
C LEU A 100 4.00 17.28 -4.57
N LEU A 101 3.27 18.07 -5.36
CA LEU A 101 3.82 18.88 -6.44
C LEU A 101 4.90 19.86 -5.93
N ARG A 102 4.71 20.43 -4.74
CA ARG A 102 5.71 21.31 -4.12
C ARG A 102 6.97 20.58 -3.73
N LYS A 103 6.88 19.31 -3.24
CA LYS A 103 8.05 18.49 -2.96
C LYS A 103 8.82 18.16 -4.24
N ALA A 104 8.14 17.78 -5.32
CA ALA A 104 8.74 17.57 -6.62
C ALA A 104 9.51 18.81 -7.10
N ARG A 105 8.89 20.00 -7.07
CA ARG A 105 9.54 21.27 -7.44
C ARG A 105 10.73 21.65 -6.56
N LYS A 106 10.80 21.13 -5.33
CA LYS A 106 11.93 21.36 -4.41
C LYS A 106 13.08 20.35 -4.59
N GLY A 107 12.98 19.48 -5.58
CA GLY A 107 14.03 18.53 -5.92
C GLY A 107 13.84 17.11 -5.37
N THR A 108 12.76 16.83 -4.64
CA THR A 108 12.38 15.44 -4.32
C THR A 108 11.98 14.74 -5.61
N ARG A 109 12.59 13.60 -5.92
CA ARG A 109 12.12 12.76 -7.02
C ARG A 109 10.84 12.05 -6.60
N VAL A 110 9.72 12.45 -7.19
CA VAL A 110 8.41 11.86 -6.88
C VAL A 110 8.02 10.92 -8.01
N VAL A 111 7.77 9.64 -7.66
CA VAL A 111 7.33 8.61 -8.61
C VAL A 111 5.95 8.11 -8.18
N PHE A 112 5.00 8.15 -9.11
CA PHE A 112 3.66 7.62 -8.92
C PHE A 112 3.52 6.31 -9.68
N ILE A 113 3.23 5.23 -8.94
CA ILE A 113 2.99 3.88 -9.45
C ILE A 113 1.49 3.60 -9.25
N PRO A 114 0.66 3.61 -10.31
CA PRO A 114 -0.78 3.44 -10.19
C PRO A 114 -1.20 2.05 -9.71
N GLY A 115 -2.18 2.00 -8.80
CA GLY A 115 -2.89 0.80 -8.38
C GLY A 115 -4.18 0.57 -9.17
N ASN A 116 -5.03 -0.33 -8.67
CA ASN A 116 -6.31 -0.65 -9.31
C ASN A 116 -7.36 0.46 -9.13
N HIS A 117 -7.35 1.22 -8.02
CA HIS A 117 -8.28 2.33 -7.84
C HIS A 117 -7.93 3.55 -8.69
N ASP A 118 -6.67 3.73 -9.03
CA ASP A 118 -6.18 4.80 -9.89
C ASP A 118 -5.63 4.29 -11.25
N GLU A 119 -6.19 3.18 -11.75
CA GLU A 119 -5.83 2.57 -13.05
C GLU A 119 -5.89 3.54 -14.23
N PHE A 120 -6.71 4.61 -14.14
CA PHE A 120 -6.79 5.64 -15.17
C PHE A 120 -5.44 6.31 -15.42
N ALA A 121 -4.58 6.38 -14.41
CA ALA A 121 -3.25 6.97 -14.52
C ALA A 121 -2.28 6.07 -15.33
N ARG A 122 -2.56 4.78 -15.51
CA ARG A 122 -1.76 3.88 -16.35
C ARG A 122 -1.73 4.29 -17.82
N ARG A 123 -2.69 5.11 -18.27
CA ARG A 123 -2.66 5.68 -19.63
C ARG A 123 -1.54 6.70 -19.84
N TYR A 124 -0.93 7.15 -18.74
CA TYR A 124 0.08 8.19 -18.72
C TYR A 124 1.45 7.68 -18.25
N LEU A 125 1.68 6.38 -18.34
CA LEU A 125 2.99 5.79 -18.04
C LEU A 125 4.10 6.44 -18.88
N GLY A 126 5.23 6.73 -18.26
CA GLY A 126 6.36 7.42 -18.89
C GLY A 126 6.17 8.94 -19.05
N HIS A 127 5.08 9.51 -18.55
CA HIS A 127 4.85 10.95 -18.55
C HIS A 127 5.14 11.57 -17.19
N ASP A 128 5.36 12.88 -17.19
CA ASP A 128 5.59 13.69 -16.00
C ASP A 128 4.47 14.70 -15.81
N PHE A 129 3.98 14.84 -14.58
CA PHE A 129 2.97 15.81 -14.17
C PHE A 129 3.55 16.74 -13.10
N GLY A 130 4.15 17.84 -13.52
CA GLY A 130 4.66 18.85 -12.61
C GLY A 130 5.78 18.35 -11.71
N GLY A 131 6.61 17.43 -12.22
CA GLY A 131 7.73 16.81 -11.54
C GLY A 131 7.37 15.48 -10.84
N ILE A 132 6.15 14.96 -11.07
CA ILE A 132 5.73 13.62 -10.62
C ILE A 132 5.76 12.68 -11.83
N GLU A 133 6.69 11.74 -11.83
CA GLU A 133 6.86 10.73 -12.87
C GLU A 133 5.84 9.59 -12.68
N VAL A 134 5.11 9.21 -13.73
CA VAL A 134 4.17 8.07 -13.68
C VAL A 134 4.87 6.85 -14.27
N ALA A 135 5.05 5.82 -13.45
CA ALA A 135 5.72 4.57 -13.84
C ALA A 135 4.85 3.36 -13.48
N GLU A 136 4.99 2.27 -14.22
CA GLU A 136 4.30 1.01 -13.92
C GLU A 136 4.90 0.33 -12.70
N ASP A 137 6.23 0.38 -12.61
CA ASP A 137 7.06 -0.12 -11.52
C ASP A 137 8.32 0.73 -11.37
N TRP A 138 9.08 0.48 -10.33
CA TRP A 138 10.34 1.17 -10.11
C TRP A 138 11.39 0.27 -9.49
N MET A 139 12.60 0.28 -10.05
CA MET A 139 13.76 -0.35 -9.42
C MET A 139 14.52 0.68 -8.59
N HIS A 140 14.36 0.60 -7.28
CA HIS A 140 15.03 1.50 -6.33
C HIS A 140 16.30 0.87 -5.76
N GLU A 141 17.41 1.62 -5.80
CA GLU A 141 18.67 1.21 -5.17
C GLU A 141 18.82 1.88 -3.80
N THR A 142 18.96 1.07 -2.77
CA THR A 142 19.16 1.53 -1.40
C THR A 142 20.61 1.97 -1.15
N ALA A 143 20.86 2.64 0.00
CA ALA A 143 22.21 3.13 0.35
C ALA A 143 23.25 2.01 0.52
N ASP A 144 22.78 0.80 0.88
CA ASP A 144 23.62 -0.41 1.03
C ASP A 144 23.73 -1.23 -0.26
N GLY A 145 23.30 -0.67 -1.41
CA GLY A 145 23.41 -1.29 -2.73
C GLY A 145 22.37 -2.37 -3.03
N ARG A 146 21.38 -2.58 -2.17
CA ARG A 146 20.27 -3.49 -2.49
C ARG A 146 19.35 -2.87 -3.51
N ARG A 147 18.77 -3.71 -4.35
CA ARG A 147 17.78 -3.32 -5.34
C ARG A 147 16.39 -3.74 -4.86
N LEU A 148 15.49 -2.77 -4.73
CA LEU A 148 14.10 -3.00 -4.36
C LEU A 148 13.22 -2.78 -5.58
N TRP A 149 12.44 -3.78 -5.92
CA TRP A 149 11.41 -3.65 -6.94
C TRP A 149 10.13 -3.12 -6.30
N VAL A 150 9.76 -1.89 -6.65
CA VAL A 150 8.60 -1.19 -6.11
C VAL A 150 7.46 -1.31 -7.11
N ILE A 151 6.38 -1.97 -6.70
CA ILE A 151 5.18 -2.18 -7.52
C ILE A 151 3.94 -2.11 -6.62
N HIS A 152 2.78 -1.89 -7.22
CA HIS A 152 1.50 -2.15 -6.55
C HIS A 152 1.07 -3.61 -6.74
N GLY A 153 0.58 -4.25 -5.66
CA GLY A 153 0.33 -5.69 -5.63
C GLY A 153 -0.80 -6.19 -6.53
N ASP A 154 -1.63 -5.29 -7.08
CA ASP A 154 -2.74 -5.63 -8.00
C ASP A 154 -2.27 -6.33 -9.28
N LEU A 155 -1.02 -6.13 -9.69
CA LEU A 155 -0.41 -6.86 -10.81
C LEU A 155 -0.43 -8.38 -10.60
N PHE A 156 -0.44 -8.83 -9.36
CA PHE A 156 -0.51 -10.27 -9.02
C PHE A 156 -1.92 -10.80 -8.85
N ASP A 157 -2.95 -9.95 -8.75
CA ASP A 157 -4.34 -10.36 -8.55
C ASP A 157 -4.83 -11.27 -9.67
N GLY A 158 -4.44 -10.99 -10.92
CA GLY A 158 -4.75 -11.84 -12.06
C GLY A 158 -4.10 -13.24 -11.99
N VAL A 159 -2.91 -13.33 -11.40
CA VAL A 159 -2.22 -14.60 -11.17
C VAL A 159 -2.89 -15.38 -10.04
N ILE A 160 -3.24 -14.70 -8.94
CA ILE A 160 -3.93 -15.30 -7.79
C ILE A 160 -5.33 -15.80 -8.19
N GLN A 161 -6.09 -15.04 -8.97
CA GLN A 161 -7.39 -15.48 -9.46
C GLN A 161 -7.28 -16.70 -10.38
N ARG A 162 -6.26 -16.76 -11.24
CA ARG A 162 -5.99 -17.94 -12.08
C ARG A 162 -5.47 -19.12 -11.26
N ALA A 163 -4.74 -18.90 -10.17
CA ALA A 163 -4.26 -19.95 -9.29
C ALA A 163 -5.36 -20.56 -8.42
N LYS A 164 -6.47 -19.86 -8.13
CA LYS A 164 -7.61 -20.41 -7.37
C LYS A 164 -8.22 -21.64 -8.03
N TRP A 165 -8.36 -21.68 -9.36
CA TRP A 165 -8.86 -22.87 -10.05
C TRP A 165 -7.89 -24.06 -9.90
N LEU A 166 -6.58 -23.79 -9.86
CA LEU A 166 -5.56 -24.82 -9.65
C LEU A 166 -5.67 -25.42 -8.25
N ALA A 167 -5.96 -24.61 -7.24
CA ALA A 167 -6.25 -25.06 -5.88
C ALA A 167 -7.51 -25.96 -5.85
N HIS A 168 -8.60 -25.53 -6.52
CA HIS A 168 -9.82 -26.37 -6.64
C HIS A 168 -9.57 -27.68 -7.37
N VAL A 169 -8.74 -27.70 -8.41
CA VAL A 169 -8.32 -28.93 -9.09
C VAL A 169 -7.51 -29.81 -8.14
N GLY A 170 -6.59 -29.22 -7.38
CA GLY A 170 -5.80 -29.93 -6.36
C GLY A 170 -6.69 -30.59 -5.30
N ASP A 171 -7.63 -29.85 -4.73
CA ASP A 171 -8.60 -30.35 -3.74
C ASP A 171 -9.44 -31.49 -4.30
N THR A 172 -9.94 -31.33 -5.54
CA THR A 172 -10.74 -32.36 -6.23
C THR A 172 -9.93 -33.64 -6.45
N LEU A 173 -8.69 -33.50 -6.90
CA LEU A 173 -7.76 -34.64 -7.09
C LEU A 173 -7.44 -35.33 -5.76
N TYR A 174 -7.23 -34.53 -4.71
CA TYR A 174 -6.97 -35.04 -3.37
C TYR A 174 -8.18 -35.85 -2.83
N GLU A 175 -9.40 -35.30 -2.92
CA GLU A 175 -10.61 -36.04 -2.54
C GLU A 175 -10.82 -37.31 -3.36
N PHE A 176 -10.56 -37.24 -4.67
CA PHE A 176 -10.64 -38.43 -5.54
C PHE A 176 -9.65 -39.49 -5.11
N THR A 177 -8.40 -39.11 -4.83
CA THR A 177 -7.35 -40.05 -4.34
C THR A 177 -7.75 -40.67 -3.02
N LEU A 178 -8.34 -39.91 -2.09
CA LEU A 178 -8.84 -40.46 -0.81
C LEU A 178 -10.00 -41.45 -1.01
N LYS A 179 -10.92 -41.18 -1.94
CA LYS A 179 -12.03 -42.10 -2.28
C LYS A 179 -11.51 -43.37 -2.91
N LEU A 180 -10.56 -43.24 -3.83
CA LEU A 180 -9.91 -44.37 -4.49
C LEU A 180 -9.15 -45.23 -3.49
N ASN A 181 -8.36 -44.61 -2.61
CA ASN A 181 -7.63 -45.33 -1.56
C ASN A 181 -8.57 -46.08 -0.61
N ARG A 182 -9.70 -45.50 -0.20
CA ARG A 182 -10.71 -46.20 0.60
C ARG A 182 -11.33 -47.36 -0.13
N HIS A 183 -11.65 -47.20 -1.42
CA HIS A 183 -12.24 -48.26 -2.22
C HIS A 183 -11.26 -49.44 -2.41
N LEU A 184 -10.01 -49.14 -2.74
CA LEU A 184 -8.95 -50.14 -2.90
C LEU A 184 -8.70 -50.90 -1.61
N ASN A 185 -8.62 -50.22 -0.46
CA ASN A 185 -8.42 -50.90 0.83
C ASN A 185 -9.65 -51.70 1.26
N SER A 186 -10.86 -51.32 0.91
CA SER A 186 -12.07 -52.13 1.12
C SER A 186 -12.03 -53.42 0.29
N MET A 187 -11.59 -53.36 -0.96
CA MET A 187 -11.39 -54.58 -1.79
C MET A 187 -10.27 -55.47 -1.24
N ARG A 188 -9.14 -54.85 -0.85
CA ARG A 188 -8.01 -55.58 -0.24
C ARG A 188 -8.40 -56.30 1.05
N ALA A 189 -9.19 -55.63 1.92
CA ALA A 189 -9.70 -56.23 3.15
C ALA A 189 -10.60 -57.46 2.87
N ARG A 190 -11.42 -57.41 1.82
CA ARG A 190 -12.25 -58.59 1.40
C ARG A 190 -11.42 -59.76 0.90
N LEU A 191 -10.19 -59.50 0.41
CA LEU A 191 -9.25 -60.49 -0.08
C LEU A 191 -8.23 -60.92 0.99
N GLY A 192 -8.39 -60.47 2.24
CA GLY A 192 -7.46 -60.78 3.34
C GLY A 192 -6.10 -60.11 3.24
N LEU A 193 -5.95 -59.06 2.43
CA LEU A 193 -4.69 -58.38 2.23
C LEU A 193 -4.54 -57.21 3.21
N PRO A 194 -3.32 -56.89 3.70
CA PRO A 194 -3.08 -55.81 4.63
C PRO A 194 -3.39 -54.44 4.01
N TYR A 195 -3.66 -53.42 4.87
CA TYR A 195 -3.89 -52.04 4.48
C TYR A 195 -2.69 -51.47 3.72
N TRP A 196 -2.95 -50.73 2.66
CA TRP A 196 -1.94 -50.01 1.88
C TRP A 196 -2.39 -48.56 1.61
N SER A 197 -1.50 -47.60 1.81
CA SER A 197 -1.74 -46.19 1.50
C SER A 197 -1.14 -45.86 0.13
N LEU A 198 -1.92 -45.21 -0.72
CA LEU A 198 -1.45 -44.61 -1.94
C LEU A 198 -0.62 -43.33 -1.64
#